data_bae06dd46b2a742f73623a328723b36a
#
_entry.id   bae06dd46b2a742f73623a328723b36a
#
_cell.length_a   1.000
_cell.length_b   1.000
_cell.length_c   1.000
_cell.angle_alpha   90.00
_cell.angle_beta   90.00
_cell.angle_gamma   90.00
#
_symmetry.space_group_name_H-M   'P 1'
#
loop_
_entity.id
_entity.type
_entity.pdbx_description
1 polymer ?
#
loop_
_entity_poly.entity_id
_entity_poly.type
_entity_poly.pdbx_seq_one_letter_code
_entity_poly.pdbx_strand_id
1 'polypeptide(L)'
;MIQRIQSLYLLVAAALMSLTLLMPVATFVVDGQTFELSAFALSCGEVSQGTLWMGVMLVLATLLPLVTIFLFKRRTLQVRLCAVEIVLLLGSLVMIGLYYWLTSRLFNGLEVEHRQFGWGAPMPLVAVVLTALASRAIFKDEVLVRSLDRIR
;
A
#
# COMPACT_ATOMS: atom_id res chain seq x y z
N MET A 1 -12.60 -24.43 2.46
CA MET A 1 -12.58 -23.64 1.21
C MET A 1 -12.44 -22.13 1.45
N ILE A 2 -12.96 -21.59 2.53
CA ILE A 2 -12.93 -20.13 2.84
C ILE A 2 -11.50 -19.57 3.05
N GLN A 3 -10.60 -20.34 3.65
CA GLN A 3 -9.20 -19.96 3.85
C GLN A 3 -8.45 -19.60 2.54
N ARG A 4 -8.77 -20.23 1.42
CA ARG A 4 -8.14 -19.94 0.13
C ARG A 4 -8.48 -18.55 -0.39
N ILE A 5 -9.71 -18.09 -0.17
CA ILE A 5 -10.18 -16.76 -0.61
C ILE A 5 -9.50 -15.65 0.20
N GLN A 6 -9.31 -15.86 1.51
CA GLN A 6 -8.63 -14.90 2.41
C GLN A 6 -7.17 -14.70 1.99
N SER A 7 -6.45 -15.80 1.75
CA SER A 7 -5.07 -15.75 1.29
C SER A 7 -4.95 -15.11 -0.09
N LEU A 8 -5.95 -15.30 -0.97
CA LEU A 8 -5.98 -14.68 -2.29
C LEU A 8 -6.10 -13.15 -2.18
N TYR A 9 -6.98 -12.62 -1.33
CA TYR A 9 -7.10 -11.17 -1.12
C TYR A 9 -5.79 -10.56 -0.61
N LEU A 10 -5.14 -11.18 0.38
CA LEU A 10 -3.86 -10.72 0.91
C LEU A 10 -2.73 -10.81 -0.12
N LEU A 11 -2.73 -11.87 -0.94
CA LEU A 11 -1.73 -12.03 -2.01
C LEU A 11 -1.89 -10.93 -3.07
N VAL A 12 -3.12 -10.63 -3.49
CA VAL A 12 -3.39 -9.56 -4.45
C VAL A 12 -3.03 -8.20 -3.85
N ALA A 13 -3.33 -7.96 -2.57
CA ALA A 13 -2.92 -6.73 -1.88
C ALA A 13 -1.38 -6.59 -1.87
N ALA A 14 -0.64 -7.66 -1.55
CA ALA A 14 0.83 -7.67 -1.60
C ALA A 14 1.37 -7.40 -3.02
N ALA A 15 0.75 -7.99 -4.04
CA ALA A 15 1.13 -7.77 -5.44
C ALA A 15 0.90 -6.30 -5.86
N LEU A 16 -0.24 -5.70 -5.49
CA LEU A 16 -0.52 -4.29 -5.76
C LEU A 16 0.49 -3.36 -5.06
N MET A 17 0.84 -3.65 -3.81
CA MET A 17 1.85 -2.88 -3.08
C MET A 17 3.24 -3.04 -3.69
N SER A 18 3.59 -4.23 -4.20
CA SER A 18 4.83 -4.44 -4.95
C SER A 18 4.86 -3.62 -6.24
N LEU A 19 3.73 -3.51 -6.95
CA LEU A 19 3.62 -2.65 -8.13
C LEU A 19 3.78 -1.16 -7.77
N THR A 20 3.26 -0.72 -6.61
CA THR A 20 3.46 0.66 -6.11
C THR A 20 4.94 0.96 -5.86
N LEU A 21 5.73 -0.02 -5.42
CA LEU A 21 7.19 0.14 -5.22
C LEU A 21 7.96 0.28 -6.54
N LEU A 22 7.47 -0.36 -7.60
CA LEU A 22 8.14 -0.41 -8.91
C LEU A 22 7.71 0.71 -9.86
N MET A 23 6.49 1.21 -9.71
CA MET A 23 5.92 2.22 -10.60
C MET A 23 6.00 3.63 -9.99
N PRO A 24 6.13 4.67 -10.82
CA PRO A 24 6.08 6.04 -10.33
C PRO A 24 4.69 6.34 -9.74
N VAL A 25 4.70 7.05 -8.63
CA VAL A 25 3.49 7.48 -7.91
C VAL A 25 2.93 8.77 -8.51
N ALA A 26 3.81 9.65 -9.00
CA ALA A 26 3.43 10.87 -9.69
C ALA A 26 4.52 11.30 -10.67
N THR A 27 4.11 12.03 -11.70
CA THR A 27 5.00 12.61 -12.71
C THR A 27 4.70 14.10 -12.84
N PHE A 28 5.76 14.92 -12.86
CA PHE A 28 5.69 16.36 -13.04
C PHE A 28 6.54 16.74 -14.25
N VAL A 29 6.01 17.56 -15.15
CA VAL A 29 6.76 18.12 -16.27
C VAL A 29 6.96 19.59 -15.99
N VAL A 30 8.21 20.03 -15.83
CA VAL A 30 8.60 21.40 -15.49
C VAL A 30 9.72 21.81 -16.44
N ASP A 31 9.55 22.90 -17.17
CA ASP A 31 10.51 23.42 -18.15
C ASP A 31 10.98 22.35 -19.16
N GLY A 32 10.07 21.49 -19.63
CA GLY A 32 10.37 20.39 -20.56
C GLY A 32 11.13 19.21 -19.95
N GLN A 33 11.40 19.22 -18.63
CA GLN A 33 12.03 18.12 -17.90
C GLN A 33 10.99 17.31 -17.13
N THR A 34 11.12 15.97 -17.18
CA THR A 34 10.21 15.07 -16.49
C THR A 34 10.78 14.66 -15.13
N PHE A 35 10.06 14.99 -14.07
CA PHE A 35 10.33 14.56 -12.70
C PHE A 35 9.42 13.40 -12.32
N GLU A 36 10.00 12.28 -11.94
CA GLU A 36 9.25 11.10 -11.50
C GLU A 36 9.37 10.91 -9.99
N LEU A 37 8.23 10.96 -9.30
CA LEU A 37 8.12 10.63 -7.88
C LEU A 37 7.90 9.12 -7.75
N SER A 38 8.94 8.39 -7.37
CA SER A 38 8.90 6.95 -7.06
C SER A 38 8.95 6.70 -5.56
N ALA A 39 8.80 5.44 -5.15
CA ALA A 39 8.79 5.05 -3.74
C ALA A 39 10.01 5.53 -2.95
N PHE A 40 11.20 5.55 -3.56
CA PHE A 40 12.46 5.84 -2.87
C PHE A 40 13.12 7.15 -3.29
N ALA A 41 12.71 7.73 -4.41
CA ALA A 41 13.33 8.95 -4.93
C ALA A 41 12.37 9.78 -5.78
N LEU A 42 12.58 11.08 -5.76
CA LEU A 42 12.15 12.01 -6.81
C LEU A 42 13.32 12.15 -7.78
N SER A 43 13.19 11.64 -8.98
CA SER A 43 14.26 11.58 -9.98
C SER A 43 13.99 12.48 -11.18
N CYS A 44 15.03 13.17 -11.66
CA CYS A 44 15.04 13.90 -12.92
C CYS A 44 16.40 13.67 -13.57
N GLY A 45 16.48 12.79 -14.57
CA GLY A 45 17.76 12.40 -15.17
C GLY A 45 18.73 11.82 -14.14
N GLU A 46 19.90 12.47 -13.95
CA GLU A 46 20.91 12.05 -12.98
C GLU A 46 20.68 12.59 -11.55
N VAL A 47 19.79 13.56 -11.37
CA VAL A 47 19.53 14.18 -10.06
C VAL A 47 18.42 13.43 -9.35
N SER A 48 18.67 12.94 -8.14
CA SER A 48 17.67 12.26 -7.32
C SER A 48 17.62 12.83 -5.89
N GLN A 49 16.40 13.13 -5.41
CA GLN A 49 16.15 13.43 -4.00
C GLN A 49 15.49 12.21 -3.34
N GLY A 50 16.06 11.76 -2.23
CA GLY A 50 15.56 10.58 -1.53
C GLY A 50 14.21 10.81 -0.84
N THR A 51 13.27 9.89 -1.07
CA THR A 51 11.97 9.79 -0.39
C THR A 51 11.93 8.58 0.55
N LEU A 52 12.99 8.38 1.31
CA LEU A 52 13.28 7.16 2.07
C LEU A 52 12.14 6.77 3.03
N TRP A 53 11.51 7.74 3.71
CA TRP A 53 10.41 7.46 4.64
C TRP A 53 9.17 6.89 3.95
N MET A 54 8.85 7.40 2.75
CA MET A 54 7.75 6.85 1.94
C MET A 54 8.09 5.43 1.51
N GLY A 55 9.31 5.18 1.05
CA GLY A 55 9.77 3.86 0.64
C GLY A 55 9.72 2.84 1.79
N VAL A 56 10.18 3.19 2.98
CA VAL A 56 10.12 2.31 4.16
C VAL A 56 8.67 1.94 4.50
N MET A 57 7.75 2.89 4.50
CA MET A 57 6.33 2.63 4.76
C MET A 57 5.72 1.69 3.72
N LEU A 58 6.03 1.90 2.43
CA LEU A 58 5.55 1.05 1.34
C LEU A 58 6.13 -0.37 1.41
N VAL A 59 7.40 -0.53 1.77
CA VAL A 59 8.03 -1.85 1.97
C VAL A 59 7.35 -2.60 3.11
N LEU A 60 7.13 -1.94 4.26
CA LEU A 60 6.45 -2.56 5.38
C LEU A 60 5.02 -2.99 5.02
N ALA A 61 4.28 -2.14 4.28
CA ALA A 61 2.95 -2.45 3.80
C ALA A 61 2.92 -3.57 2.73
N THR A 62 4.03 -3.82 2.05
CA THR A 62 4.17 -4.95 1.10
C THR A 62 4.49 -6.26 1.83
N LEU A 63 5.34 -6.21 2.85
CA LEU A 63 5.79 -7.40 3.58
C LEU A 63 4.72 -7.95 4.54
N LEU A 64 3.93 -7.07 5.16
CA LEU A 64 2.99 -7.45 6.20
C LEU A 64 1.90 -8.44 5.71
N PRO A 65 1.23 -8.25 4.55
CA PRO A 65 0.27 -9.22 4.05
C PRO A 65 0.90 -10.57 3.75
N LEU A 66 2.15 -10.61 3.27
CA LEU A 66 2.88 -11.86 3.06
C LEU A 66 3.10 -12.61 4.38
N VAL A 67 3.57 -11.92 5.42
CA VAL A 67 3.72 -12.50 6.76
C VAL A 67 2.38 -13.00 7.29
N THR A 68 1.30 -12.25 7.08
CA THR A 68 -0.05 -12.60 7.52
C THR A 68 -0.54 -13.89 6.87
N ILE A 69 -0.22 -14.13 5.59
CA ILE A 69 -0.57 -15.38 4.88
C ILE A 69 0.12 -16.58 5.56
N PHE A 70 1.38 -16.48 5.96
CA PHE A 70 2.11 -17.56 6.62
C PHE A 70 1.59 -17.89 8.02
N LEU A 71 0.92 -16.95 8.69
CA LEU A 71 0.35 -17.15 10.03
C LEU A 71 -1.05 -17.80 10.02
N PHE A 72 -1.37 -18.60 9.00
CA PHE A 72 -2.70 -19.23 8.82
C PHE A 72 -3.16 -20.11 9.99
N LYS A 73 -2.25 -20.60 10.82
CA LYS A 73 -2.57 -21.41 12.02
C LYS A 73 -3.13 -20.58 13.20
N ARG A 74 -2.87 -19.26 13.23
CA ARG A 74 -3.25 -18.35 14.32
C ARG A 74 -4.21 -17.27 13.83
N ARG A 75 -5.48 -17.62 13.65
CA ARG A 75 -6.51 -16.74 13.07
C ARG A 75 -6.67 -15.40 13.79
N THR A 76 -6.65 -15.41 15.13
CA THR A 76 -6.72 -14.18 15.94
C THR A 76 -5.58 -13.20 15.65
N LEU A 77 -4.36 -13.73 15.43
CA LEU A 77 -3.21 -12.92 15.05
C LEU A 77 -3.37 -12.37 13.61
N GLN A 78 -3.91 -13.16 12.69
CA GLN A 78 -4.17 -12.67 11.33
C GLN A 78 -5.10 -11.46 11.31
N VAL A 79 -6.20 -11.50 12.08
CA VAL A 79 -7.13 -10.36 12.17
C VAL A 79 -6.43 -9.11 12.70
N ARG A 80 -5.60 -9.25 13.75
CA ARG A 80 -4.83 -8.13 14.31
C ARG A 80 -3.81 -7.59 13.30
N LEU A 81 -3.12 -8.46 12.57
CA LEU A 81 -2.17 -8.05 11.54
C LEU A 81 -2.85 -7.36 10.38
N CYS A 82 -4.03 -7.82 9.94
CA CYS A 82 -4.82 -7.10 8.94
C CYS A 82 -5.23 -5.70 9.41
N ALA A 83 -5.54 -5.52 10.70
CA ALA A 83 -5.83 -4.19 11.24
C ALA A 83 -4.59 -3.28 11.20
N VAL A 84 -3.41 -3.80 11.59
CA VAL A 84 -2.14 -3.06 11.49
C VAL A 84 -1.82 -2.74 10.03
N GLU A 85 -2.06 -3.67 9.11
CA GLU A 85 -1.85 -3.48 7.68
C GLU A 85 -2.73 -2.35 7.13
N ILE A 86 -4.02 -2.31 7.49
CA ILE A 86 -4.91 -1.21 7.08
C ILE A 86 -4.36 0.14 7.56
N VAL A 87 -3.86 0.23 8.79
CA VAL A 87 -3.24 1.46 9.32
C VAL A 87 -1.99 1.83 8.52
N LEU A 88 -1.14 0.86 8.19
CA LEU A 88 0.06 1.10 7.36
C LEU A 88 -0.30 1.55 5.94
N LEU A 89 -1.31 0.94 5.32
CA LEU A 89 -1.79 1.31 3.99
C LEU A 89 -2.38 2.72 3.98
N LEU A 90 -3.16 3.09 4.99
CA LEU A 90 -3.65 4.46 5.15
C LEU A 90 -2.50 5.44 5.39
N GLY A 91 -1.52 5.06 6.21
CA GLY A 91 -0.29 5.84 6.42
C GLY A 91 0.50 6.04 5.12
N SER A 92 0.59 5.01 4.27
CA SER A 92 1.25 5.11 2.97
C SER A 92 0.53 6.07 2.01
N LEU A 93 -0.81 6.06 2.01
CA LEU A 93 -1.61 7.02 1.22
C LEU A 93 -1.37 8.46 1.69
N VAL A 94 -1.33 8.69 3.01
CA VAL A 94 -1.01 10.01 3.58
C VAL A 94 0.40 10.44 3.18
N MET A 95 1.39 9.54 3.23
CA MET A 95 2.76 9.82 2.81
C MET A 95 2.85 10.15 1.32
N ILE A 96 2.17 9.40 0.47
CA ILE A 96 2.09 9.69 -0.97
C ILE A 96 1.52 11.09 -1.20
N GLY A 97 0.41 11.44 -0.55
CA GLY A 97 -0.20 12.76 -0.64
C GLY A 97 0.71 13.87 -0.13
N LEU A 98 1.43 13.63 0.99
CA LEU A 98 2.37 14.59 1.57
C LEU A 98 3.54 14.86 0.61
N TYR A 99 4.18 13.81 0.09
CA TYR A 99 5.31 13.97 -0.84
C TYR A 99 4.86 14.59 -2.16
N TYR A 100 3.68 14.25 -2.67
CA TYR A 100 3.09 14.92 -3.82
C TYR A 100 2.90 16.42 -3.56
N TRP A 101 2.36 16.79 -2.40
CA TRP A 101 2.14 18.19 -2.01
C TRP A 101 3.47 18.92 -1.82
N LEU A 102 4.47 18.33 -1.16
CA LEU A 102 5.80 18.90 -0.98
C LEU A 102 6.48 19.13 -2.33
N THR A 103 6.46 18.14 -3.23
CA THR A 103 7.03 18.26 -4.58
C THR A 103 6.32 19.34 -5.37
N SER A 104 4.99 19.42 -5.28
CA SER A 104 4.22 20.50 -5.92
C SER A 104 4.59 21.88 -5.38
N ARG A 105 4.95 21.98 -4.08
CA ARG A 105 5.42 23.23 -3.46
C ARG A 105 6.83 23.63 -3.92
N LEU A 106 7.72 22.68 -4.16
CA LEU A 106 9.06 22.94 -4.69
C LEU A 106 9.02 23.60 -6.07
N PHE A 107 8.02 23.27 -6.88
CA PHE A 107 7.82 23.82 -8.21
C PHE A 107 6.93 25.08 -8.23
N ASN A 108 6.57 25.65 -7.08
CA ASN A 108 5.82 26.90 -7.01
C ASN A 108 6.72 28.05 -7.51
N GLY A 109 6.34 28.65 -8.63
CA GLY A 109 7.07 29.74 -9.29
C GLY A 109 7.77 29.32 -10.60
N LEU A 110 7.75 28.03 -10.93
CA LEU A 110 8.16 27.49 -12.22
C LEU A 110 6.94 27.17 -13.08
N GLU A 111 7.08 27.22 -14.40
CA GLU A 111 6.01 26.82 -15.30
C GLU A 111 5.86 25.30 -15.29
N VAL A 112 4.87 24.80 -14.54
CA VAL A 112 4.53 23.37 -14.51
C VAL A 112 3.58 23.09 -15.66
N GLU A 113 4.09 22.51 -16.73
CA GLU A 113 3.32 22.19 -17.94
C GLU A 113 2.30 21.07 -17.68
N HIS A 114 2.68 20.06 -16.90
CA HIS A 114 1.82 18.90 -16.65
C HIS A 114 2.05 18.30 -15.27
N ARG A 115 0.95 17.90 -14.61
CA ARG A 115 0.94 17.16 -13.33
C ARG A 115 0.06 15.95 -13.50
N GLN A 116 0.62 14.76 -13.33
CA GLN A 116 -0.13 13.53 -13.48
C GLN A 116 0.14 12.58 -12.31
N PHE A 117 -0.92 11.98 -11.78
CA PHE A 117 -0.77 10.85 -10.87
C PHE A 117 -0.33 9.61 -11.66
N GLY A 118 0.73 8.95 -11.18
CA GLY A 118 1.18 7.69 -11.73
C GLY A 118 0.28 6.52 -11.33
N TRP A 119 0.40 5.43 -12.03
CA TRP A 119 -0.35 4.18 -11.75
C TRP A 119 -0.06 3.61 -10.36
N GLY A 120 1.08 3.93 -9.75
CA GLY A 120 1.43 3.54 -8.39
C GLY A 120 0.55 4.18 -7.30
N ALA A 121 -0.03 5.37 -7.54
CA ALA A 121 -0.78 6.12 -6.52
C ALA A 121 -2.11 5.46 -6.10
N PRO A 122 -2.96 4.91 -6.98
CA PRO A 122 -4.24 4.30 -6.59
C PRO A 122 -4.10 2.90 -5.99
N MET A 123 -2.98 2.21 -6.19
CA MET A 123 -2.79 0.82 -5.77
C MET A 123 -2.96 0.61 -4.25
N PRO A 124 -2.40 1.45 -3.35
CA PRO A 124 -2.61 1.30 -1.92
C PRO A 124 -4.07 1.44 -1.50
N LEU A 125 -4.88 2.26 -2.20
CA LEU A 125 -6.31 2.40 -1.92
C LEU A 125 -7.05 1.08 -2.20
N VAL A 126 -6.75 0.43 -3.33
CA VAL A 126 -7.33 -0.88 -3.68
C VAL A 126 -6.86 -1.94 -2.67
N ALA A 127 -5.58 -1.90 -2.24
CA ALA A 127 -5.04 -2.79 -1.24
C ALA A 127 -5.78 -2.67 0.11
N VAL A 128 -6.15 -1.44 0.56
CA VAL A 128 -6.98 -1.23 1.77
C VAL A 128 -8.30 -1.99 1.67
N VAL A 129 -8.99 -1.88 0.54
CA VAL A 129 -10.29 -2.56 0.34
C VAL A 129 -10.12 -4.08 0.40
N LEU A 130 -9.10 -4.61 -0.27
CA LEU A 130 -8.81 -6.05 -0.29
C LEU A 130 -8.45 -6.58 1.10
N THR A 131 -7.61 -5.86 1.85
CA THR A 131 -7.24 -6.22 3.22
C THR A 131 -8.44 -6.16 4.17
N ALA A 132 -9.33 -5.18 4.01
CA ALA A 132 -10.57 -5.10 4.78
C ALA A 132 -11.51 -6.28 4.47
N LEU A 133 -11.62 -6.69 3.21
CA LEU A 133 -12.40 -7.88 2.81
C LEU A 133 -11.77 -9.16 3.38
N ALA A 134 -10.44 -9.30 3.33
CA ALA A 134 -9.71 -10.41 3.94
C ALA A 134 -9.97 -10.48 5.46
N SER A 135 -9.83 -9.36 6.16
CA SER A 135 -10.07 -9.26 7.61
C SER A 135 -11.50 -9.70 7.99
N ARG A 136 -12.52 -9.22 7.26
CA ARG A 136 -13.92 -9.62 7.48
C ARG A 136 -14.12 -11.13 7.25
N ALA A 137 -13.51 -11.68 6.22
CA ALA A 137 -13.63 -13.09 5.90
C ALA A 137 -12.96 -13.97 6.98
N ILE A 138 -11.77 -13.57 7.49
CA ILE A 138 -11.06 -14.26 8.58
C ILE A 138 -11.88 -14.20 9.87
N PHE A 139 -12.42 -13.03 10.20
CA PHE A 139 -13.23 -12.85 11.41
C PHE A 139 -14.51 -13.72 11.39
N LYS A 140 -15.20 -13.75 10.25
CA LYS A 140 -16.40 -14.59 10.07
C LYS A 140 -16.08 -16.07 10.27
N ASP A 141 -14.95 -16.54 9.76
CA ASP A 141 -14.50 -17.93 9.90
C ASP A 141 -14.14 -18.26 11.37
N GLU A 142 -13.53 -17.33 12.09
CA GLU A 142 -13.21 -17.48 13.52
C GLU A 142 -14.49 -17.59 14.37
N VAL A 143 -15.48 -16.75 14.13
CA VAL A 143 -16.76 -16.78 14.85
C VAL A 143 -17.48 -18.11 14.61
N LEU A 144 -17.49 -18.63 13.40
CA LEU A 144 -18.08 -19.94 13.08
C LEU A 144 -17.42 -21.08 13.84
N VAL A 145 -16.09 -21.12 13.90
CA VAL A 145 -15.36 -22.16 14.63
C VAL A 145 -15.65 -22.09 16.13
N ARG A 146 -15.65 -20.90 16.73
CA ARG A 146 -15.97 -20.73 18.15
C ARG A 146 -17.41 -21.12 18.50
N SER A 147 -18.36 -20.92 17.56
CA SER A 147 -19.75 -21.32 17.79
C SER A 147 -19.92 -22.84 17.81
N LEU A 148 -19.16 -23.57 16.99
CA LEU A 148 -19.14 -25.03 16.96
C LEU A 148 -18.52 -25.63 18.22
N ASP A 149 -17.46 -25.01 18.76
CA ASP A 149 -16.81 -25.46 19.99
C ASP A 149 -17.69 -25.29 21.25
N ARG A 150 -18.69 -24.39 21.21
CA ARG A 150 -19.65 -24.21 22.31
C ARG A 150 -20.77 -25.28 22.38
N ILE A 151 -20.98 -25.99 21.29
CA ILE A 151 -22.03 -27.01 21.19
C ILE A 151 -21.52 -28.40 21.63
N ARG A 152 -20.24 -28.53 21.87
CA ARG A 152 -19.58 -29.76 22.32
C ARG A 152 -19.24 -29.70 23.81
#